data_875980b368ef0407150b936290b7cd08
#
_entry.id   875980b368ef0407150b936290b7cd08
#
_cell.length_a   1.000
_cell.length_b   1.000
_cell.length_c   1.000
_cell.angle_alpha   90.00
_cell.angle_beta   90.00
_cell.angle_gamma   90.00
#
_symmetry.space_group_name_H-M   'P 1'
#
loop_
_entity.id
_entity.type
_entity.pdbx_description
1 polymer ?
#
loop_
_entity_poly.entity_id
_entity_poly.type
_entity_poly.pdbx_seq_one_letter_code
_entity_poly.pdbx_strand_id
1 'polypeptide(L)'
;MENKIHALREEGNLRVLPENKSEYKREFLAGTTSFLAMAYIIAVNPSILSAAGMPAGAIVTATCISAVIGCLIMGFYAKLPFGLAPGMGLNAFFTFSVVIGMGISWEVALTAVFVEGLIFILLSLFKVREAVVDAIPINLKYAVTAGIGLFIAFIGFNGAGVVIGNPDTMVAMGQVGPKMLIAMVGLCIIVILEKKKVKGSMLVGIVVSTLLAWGYALINTEAAASMGIYLPNGIFKFESIAPIAGKVNFSYLTSPQHVFNFITIVFTFLFVDFFDTVGTLIGVASRANMLDKKGRVPNAGKALMTDAIATTAGALLGTSTVTVYVESATGVEEGGRTGLTAITIGALFFVAMFFSPIFVAVPACATAPALIYVGYLMLTSVLKIDFSDITDAVPAFLIIALMPLTYSIGDGLTIGVLAYVILNILHNIFTKNKKDKKELSMVMIVLAIIFVIKLCLPLITQMIG
;
A
#
# COMPACT_ATOMS: atom_id res chain seq x y z
N MET A 1 -6.26 -34.00 12.09
CA MET A 1 -6.07 -32.71 11.43
C MET A 1 -4.79 -32.01 11.87
N GLU A 2 -4.49 -31.98 13.17
CA GLU A 2 -3.26 -31.36 13.73
C GLU A 2 -1.95 -31.95 13.21
N ASN A 3 -1.85 -33.27 13.02
CA ASN A 3 -0.64 -33.91 12.49
C ASN A 3 -0.33 -33.56 11.03
N LYS A 4 -1.34 -33.20 10.20
CA LYS A 4 -1.12 -32.72 8.81
C LYS A 4 -0.69 -31.26 8.77
N ILE A 5 -1.09 -30.45 9.73
CA ILE A 5 -0.64 -29.04 9.88
C ILE A 5 0.83 -29.01 10.34
N HIS A 6 1.25 -29.97 11.14
CA HIS A 6 2.64 -30.10 11.57
C HIS A 6 3.59 -30.46 10.43
N ALA A 7 3.15 -31.23 9.43
CA ALA A 7 3.98 -31.64 8.29
C ALA A 7 4.22 -30.51 7.26
N LEU A 8 3.37 -29.47 7.25
CA LEU A 8 3.58 -28.26 6.43
C LEU A 8 4.59 -27.26 7.03
N ARG A 9 5.04 -27.51 8.26
CA ARG A 9 6.00 -26.67 9.01
C ARG A 9 7.46 -26.88 8.64
N GLU A 10 7.78 -27.88 7.85
CA GLU A 10 9.16 -28.13 7.39
C GLU A 10 9.40 -27.42 6.06
N GLU A 11 10.49 -26.66 5.97
CA GLU A 11 10.97 -26.07 4.72
C GLU A 11 11.12 -27.18 3.67
N GLY A 12 10.22 -27.23 2.70
CA GLY A 12 10.25 -28.24 1.64
C GLY A 12 8.88 -28.75 1.19
N ASN A 13 7.83 -28.64 2.00
CA ASN A 13 6.50 -29.19 1.68
C ASN A 13 5.48 -28.19 1.10
N LEU A 14 5.90 -26.95 0.78
CA LEU A 14 5.01 -26.00 0.10
C LEU A 14 4.78 -26.43 -1.35
N ARG A 15 3.52 -26.50 -1.74
CA ARG A 15 3.08 -27.02 -3.04
C ARG A 15 2.43 -25.93 -3.88
N VAL A 16 2.58 -26.05 -5.19
CA VAL A 16 1.83 -25.22 -6.15
C VAL A 16 0.37 -25.71 -6.22
N LEU A 17 0.20 -27.02 -6.37
CA LEU A 17 -1.11 -27.64 -6.55
C LEU A 17 -1.45 -28.59 -5.39
N PRO A 18 -2.74 -28.72 -5.07
CA PRO A 18 -3.24 -29.71 -4.11
C PRO A 18 -3.06 -31.15 -4.59
N GLU A 19 -3.19 -32.11 -3.67
CA GLU A 19 -3.07 -33.54 -3.99
C GLU A 19 -4.40 -34.20 -4.39
N ASN A 20 -5.50 -33.73 -3.81
CA ASN A 20 -6.79 -34.38 -3.99
C ASN A 20 -7.91 -33.39 -4.33
N LYS A 21 -9.00 -33.90 -4.90
CA LYS A 21 -10.13 -33.11 -5.41
C LYS A 21 -10.80 -32.21 -4.36
N SER A 22 -10.82 -32.63 -3.12
CA SER A 22 -11.38 -31.84 -2.01
C SER A 22 -10.53 -30.61 -1.70
N GLU A 23 -9.21 -30.75 -1.78
CA GLU A 23 -8.27 -29.64 -1.60
C GLU A 23 -8.37 -28.63 -2.75
N TYR A 24 -8.52 -29.07 -4.01
CA TYR A 24 -8.74 -28.16 -5.14
C TYR A 24 -9.95 -27.24 -4.91
N LYS A 25 -11.07 -27.82 -4.48
CA LYS A 25 -12.29 -27.02 -4.19
C LYS A 25 -12.04 -25.99 -3.08
N ARG A 26 -11.33 -26.38 -2.04
CA ARG A 26 -10.98 -25.50 -0.90
C ARG A 26 -10.05 -24.37 -1.35
N GLU A 27 -9.00 -24.67 -2.09
CA GLU A 27 -8.05 -23.67 -2.61
C GLU A 27 -8.71 -22.68 -3.56
N PHE A 28 -9.61 -23.16 -4.44
CA PHE A 28 -10.39 -22.29 -5.31
C PHE A 28 -11.33 -21.37 -4.51
N LEU A 29 -12.02 -21.90 -3.50
CA LEU A 29 -12.87 -21.12 -2.62
C LEU A 29 -12.03 -20.07 -1.84
N ALA A 30 -10.88 -20.47 -1.32
CA ALA A 30 -9.95 -19.59 -0.63
C ALA A 30 -9.46 -18.44 -1.53
N GLY A 31 -9.06 -18.75 -2.76
CA GLY A 31 -8.66 -17.75 -3.74
C GLY A 31 -9.77 -16.79 -4.12
N THR A 32 -10.99 -17.31 -4.32
CA THR A 32 -12.16 -16.48 -4.59
C THR A 32 -12.48 -15.56 -3.41
N THR A 33 -12.39 -16.07 -2.18
CA THR A 33 -12.63 -15.27 -0.97
C THR A 33 -11.60 -14.14 -0.82
N SER A 34 -10.32 -14.44 -1.02
CA SER A 34 -9.27 -13.40 -1.01
C SER A 34 -9.47 -12.38 -2.14
N PHE A 35 -9.79 -12.84 -3.36
CA PHE A 35 -10.08 -11.92 -4.46
C PHE A 35 -11.22 -10.97 -4.13
N LEU A 36 -12.34 -11.46 -3.60
CA LEU A 36 -13.47 -10.61 -3.22
C LEU A 36 -13.09 -9.59 -2.14
N ALA A 37 -12.20 -9.96 -1.22
CA ALA A 37 -11.69 -9.04 -0.21
C ALA A 37 -10.74 -7.98 -0.80
N MET A 38 -9.98 -8.31 -1.87
CA MET A 38 -9.00 -7.43 -2.53
C MET A 38 -9.58 -6.66 -3.73
N ALA A 39 -10.70 -7.10 -4.32
CA ALA A 39 -11.21 -6.59 -5.60
C ALA A 39 -11.53 -5.09 -5.61
N TYR A 40 -11.72 -4.50 -4.44
CA TYR A 40 -11.92 -3.06 -4.30
C TYR A 40 -10.75 -2.23 -4.90
N ILE A 41 -9.53 -2.80 -4.98
CA ILE A 41 -8.36 -2.10 -5.54
C ILE A 41 -8.53 -1.77 -7.02
N ILE A 42 -9.35 -2.56 -7.75
CA ILE A 42 -9.62 -2.32 -9.17
C ILE A 42 -10.35 -0.99 -9.38
N ALA A 43 -11.12 -0.54 -8.40
CA ALA A 43 -11.77 0.77 -8.40
C ALA A 43 -10.92 1.85 -7.69
N VAL A 44 -10.27 1.50 -6.57
CA VAL A 44 -9.51 2.45 -5.75
C VAL A 44 -8.22 2.90 -6.45
N ASN A 45 -7.47 1.99 -7.07
CA ASN A 45 -6.20 2.36 -7.72
C ASN A 45 -6.40 3.37 -8.87
N PRO A 46 -7.35 3.18 -9.81
CA PRO A 46 -7.65 4.20 -10.81
C PRO A 46 -8.14 5.52 -10.20
N SER A 47 -8.94 5.47 -9.14
CA SER A 47 -9.41 6.68 -8.44
C SER A 47 -8.25 7.51 -7.86
N ILE A 48 -7.19 6.86 -7.37
CA ILE A 48 -6.01 7.53 -6.83
C ILE A 48 -5.08 8.00 -7.95
N LEU A 49 -4.63 7.11 -8.83
CA LEU A 49 -3.62 7.43 -9.85
C LEU A 49 -4.13 8.37 -10.94
N SER A 50 -5.44 8.41 -11.21
CA SER A 50 -6.01 9.37 -12.16
C SER A 50 -5.91 10.82 -11.67
N ALA A 51 -5.82 11.05 -10.37
CA ALA A 51 -5.54 12.38 -9.81
C ALA A 51 -4.13 12.89 -10.20
N ALA A 52 -3.20 11.99 -10.53
CA ALA A 52 -1.89 12.32 -11.10
C ALA A 52 -1.94 12.61 -12.62
N GLY A 53 -3.12 12.63 -13.25
CA GLY A 53 -3.30 12.84 -14.68
C GLY A 53 -3.18 11.58 -15.55
N MET A 54 -3.11 10.40 -14.95
CA MET A 54 -3.03 9.13 -15.68
C MET A 54 -4.42 8.67 -16.17
N PRO A 55 -4.54 8.07 -17.37
CA PRO A 55 -5.82 7.59 -17.89
C PRO A 55 -6.42 6.45 -17.05
N ALA A 56 -7.60 6.67 -16.45
CA ALA A 56 -8.23 5.73 -15.52
C ALA A 56 -8.46 4.32 -16.10
N GLY A 57 -8.92 4.21 -17.35
CA GLY A 57 -9.14 2.91 -18.00
C GLY A 57 -7.84 2.10 -18.18
N ALA A 58 -6.74 2.77 -18.58
CA ALA A 58 -5.45 2.13 -18.70
C ALA A 58 -4.92 1.65 -17.33
N ILE A 59 -5.16 2.42 -16.27
CA ILE A 59 -4.79 2.04 -14.89
C ILE A 59 -5.55 0.80 -14.45
N VAL A 60 -6.86 0.64 -14.75
CA VAL A 60 -7.62 -0.58 -14.44
C VAL A 60 -6.91 -1.80 -15.02
N THR A 61 -6.57 -1.74 -16.30
CA THR A 61 -5.89 -2.84 -16.98
C THR A 61 -4.50 -3.10 -16.40
N ALA A 62 -3.70 -2.04 -16.16
CA ALA A 62 -2.38 -2.17 -15.54
C ALA A 62 -2.47 -2.77 -14.12
N THR A 63 -3.45 -2.35 -13.31
CA THR A 63 -3.73 -2.89 -11.98
C THR A 63 -4.01 -4.39 -12.05
N CYS A 64 -4.90 -4.81 -12.94
CA CYS A 64 -5.25 -6.20 -13.07
C CYS A 64 -4.08 -7.06 -13.60
N ILE A 65 -3.37 -6.62 -14.64
CA ILE A 65 -2.24 -7.38 -15.22
C ILE A 65 -1.10 -7.49 -14.20
N SER A 66 -0.76 -6.43 -13.48
CA SER A 66 0.29 -6.48 -12.46
C SER A 66 -0.08 -7.41 -11.30
N ALA A 67 -1.35 -7.41 -10.87
CA ALA A 67 -1.85 -8.36 -9.89
C ALA A 67 -1.80 -9.81 -10.41
N VAL A 68 -2.15 -10.05 -11.67
CA VAL A 68 -2.00 -11.38 -12.32
C VAL A 68 -0.56 -11.85 -12.26
N ILE A 69 0.39 -11.01 -12.69
CA ILE A 69 1.83 -11.35 -12.70
C ILE A 69 2.29 -11.66 -11.27
N GLY A 70 2.01 -10.79 -10.30
CA GLY A 70 2.39 -10.98 -8.91
C GLY A 70 1.81 -12.26 -8.31
N CYS A 71 0.50 -12.50 -8.51
CA CYS A 71 -0.17 -13.69 -7.99
C CYS A 71 0.31 -14.99 -8.66
N LEU A 72 0.60 -14.98 -9.96
CA LEU A 72 1.15 -16.15 -10.64
C LEU A 72 2.56 -16.49 -10.14
N ILE A 73 3.44 -15.49 -10.01
CA ILE A 73 4.79 -15.71 -9.46
C ILE A 73 4.70 -16.16 -8.00
N MET A 74 3.82 -15.58 -7.18
CA MET A 74 3.60 -16.01 -5.79
C MET A 74 3.14 -17.47 -5.73
N GLY A 75 2.22 -17.87 -6.59
CA GLY A 75 1.69 -19.22 -6.64
C GLY A 75 2.71 -20.25 -7.14
N PHE A 76 3.41 -19.97 -8.24
CA PHE A 76 4.33 -20.93 -8.86
C PHE A 76 5.71 -20.94 -8.22
N TYR A 77 6.29 -19.77 -7.90
CA TYR A 77 7.66 -19.65 -7.42
C TYR A 77 7.77 -19.67 -5.89
N ALA A 78 7.00 -18.82 -5.19
CA ALA A 78 6.99 -18.81 -3.73
C ALA A 78 6.15 -19.95 -3.14
N LYS A 79 5.16 -20.45 -3.88
CA LYS A 79 4.22 -21.52 -3.50
C LYS A 79 3.39 -21.13 -2.26
N LEU A 80 3.05 -19.85 -2.15
CA LEU A 80 2.28 -19.29 -1.03
C LEU A 80 0.87 -18.88 -1.48
N PRO A 81 -0.13 -19.01 -0.58
CA PRO A 81 -1.52 -18.69 -0.88
C PRO A 81 -1.85 -17.19 -0.77
N PHE A 82 -0.92 -16.31 -1.12
CA PHE A 82 -1.05 -14.87 -0.91
C PHE A 82 -1.28 -14.13 -2.22
N GLY A 83 -2.25 -13.19 -2.22
CA GLY A 83 -2.52 -12.30 -3.34
C GLY A 83 -1.66 -11.06 -3.32
N LEU A 84 -1.30 -10.58 -4.50
CA LEU A 84 -0.59 -9.32 -4.72
C LEU A 84 -1.42 -8.40 -5.60
N ALA A 85 -1.34 -7.11 -5.31
CA ALA A 85 -1.91 -6.04 -6.13
C ALA A 85 -1.22 -4.70 -5.80
N PRO A 86 -1.46 -3.60 -6.56
CA PRO A 86 -0.90 -2.29 -6.24
C PRO A 86 -1.25 -1.82 -4.83
N GLY A 87 -0.24 -1.44 -4.04
CA GLY A 87 -0.38 -1.10 -2.62
C GLY A 87 -0.96 0.31 -2.41
N MET A 88 -2.04 0.43 -1.65
CA MET A 88 -2.75 1.73 -1.49
C MET A 88 -1.90 2.83 -0.88
N GLY A 89 -1.07 2.53 0.12
CA GLY A 89 -0.18 3.50 0.74
C GLY A 89 0.83 4.07 -0.25
N LEU A 90 1.40 3.21 -1.07
CA LEU A 90 2.37 3.56 -2.10
C LEU A 90 1.70 4.28 -3.30
N ASN A 91 0.46 3.90 -3.66
CA ASN A 91 -0.33 4.63 -4.66
C ASN A 91 -0.59 6.06 -4.21
N ALA A 92 -0.94 6.25 -2.94
CA ALA A 92 -1.18 7.55 -2.35
C ALA A 92 0.11 8.38 -2.28
N PHE A 93 1.23 7.79 -1.89
CA PHE A 93 2.55 8.45 -1.92
C PHE A 93 2.95 8.85 -3.35
N PHE A 94 2.79 7.94 -4.32
CA PHE A 94 3.02 8.21 -5.73
C PHE A 94 2.25 9.45 -6.21
N THR A 95 0.94 9.44 -6.00
CA THR A 95 0.04 10.46 -6.55
C THR A 95 0.14 11.78 -5.79
N PHE A 96 -0.06 11.73 -4.48
CA PHE A 96 -0.26 12.95 -3.70
C PHE A 96 1.05 13.56 -3.22
N SER A 97 2.04 12.75 -2.81
CA SER A 97 3.31 13.29 -2.35
C SER A 97 4.26 13.58 -3.51
N VAL A 98 4.46 12.62 -4.43
CA VAL A 98 5.46 12.77 -5.50
C VAL A 98 4.92 13.61 -6.66
N VAL A 99 3.80 13.19 -7.26
CA VAL A 99 3.32 13.87 -8.48
C VAL A 99 2.72 15.23 -8.13
N ILE A 100 1.73 15.29 -7.24
CA ILE A 100 1.03 16.54 -6.92
C ILE A 100 1.87 17.42 -5.99
N GLY A 101 2.40 16.86 -4.91
CA GLY A 101 3.09 17.62 -3.86
C GLY A 101 4.46 18.16 -4.29
N MET A 102 5.25 17.37 -5.05
CA MET A 102 6.56 17.80 -5.54
C MET A 102 6.52 18.36 -6.96
N GLY A 103 5.36 18.34 -7.65
CA GLY A 103 5.21 18.80 -9.04
C GLY A 103 6.00 17.95 -10.04
N ILE A 104 6.23 16.68 -9.75
CA ILE A 104 7.01 15.75 -10.60
C ILE A 104 6.04 15.01 -11.53
N SER A 105 6.39 14.83 -12.79
CA SER A 105 5.52 14.10 -13.72
C SER A 105 5.37 12.63 -13.30
N TRP A 106 4.22 12.04 -13.60
CA TRP A 106 3.93 10.65 -13.23
C TRP A 106 4.86 9.65 -13.92
N GLU A 107 5.43 9.99 -15.09
CA GLU A 107 6.42 9.15 -15.78
C GLU A 107 7.73 9.05 -14.97
N VAL A 108 8.15 10.16 -14.36
CA VAL A 108 9.33 10.17 -13.47
C VAL A 108 9.04 9.43 -12.19
N ALA A 109 7.82 9.54 -11.64
CA ALA A 109 7.40 8.78 -10.48
C ALA A 109 7.36 7.26 -10.78
N LEU A 110 6.88 6.84 -11.97
CA LEU A 110 6.97 5.44 -12.44
C LEU A 110 8.41 4.98 -12.58
N THR A 111 9.30 5.87 -13.03
CA THR A 111 10.73 5.56 -13.12
C THR A 111 11.33 5.30 -11.74
N ALA A 112 10.91 6.06 -10.73
CA ALA A 112 11.36 5.85 -9.36
C ALA A 112 10.87 4.48 -8.81
N VAL A 113 9.62 4.09 -9.07
CA VAL A 113 9.09 2.77 -8.71
C VAL A 113 9.82 1.65 -9.48
N PHE A 114 10.12 1.86 -10.75
CA PHE A 114 10.90 0.90 -11.54
C PHE A 114 12.30 0.68 -10.97
N VAL A 115 13.01 1.76 -10.65
CA VAL A 115 14.36 1.70 -10.05
C VAL A 115 14.32 1.08 -8.66
N GLU A 116 13.30 1.42 -7.86
CA GLU A 116 13.05 0.81 -6.55
C GLU A 116 12.89 -0.71 -6.68
N GLY A 117 12.04 -1.19 -7.59
CA GLY A 117 11.84 -2.61 -7.84
C GLY A 117 13.13 -3.33 -8.26
N LEU A 118 13.97 -2.71 -9.12
CA LEU A 118 15.27 -3.26 -9.48
C LEU A 118 16.23 -3.37 -8.29
N ILE A 119 16.28 -2.33 -7.44
CA ILE A 119 17.08 -2.35 -6.21
C ILE A 119 16.58 -3.47 -5.29
N PHE A 120 15.27 -3.66 -5.18
CA PHE A 120 14.68 -4.73 -4.39
C PHE A 120 15.04 -6.12 -4.89
N ILE A 121 15.03 -6.33 -6.21
CA ILE A 121 15.51 -7.58 -6.82
C ILE A 121 16.97 -7.84 -6.39
N LEU A 122 17.84 -6.84 -6.52
CA LEU A 122 19.26 -6.96 -6.12
C LEU A 122 19.41 -7.26 -4.63
N LEU A 123 18.73 -6.52 -3.75
CA LEU A 123 18.77 -6.76 -2.30
C LEU A 123 18.24 -8.15 -1.91
N SER A 124 17.24 -8.65 -2.63
CA SER A 124 16.70 -9.99 -2.40
C SER A 124 17.68 -11.10 -2.82
N LEU A 125 18.47 -10.88 -3.89
CA LEU A 125 19.52 -11.82 -4.32
C LEU A 125 20.66 -11.94 -3.30
N PHE A 126 21.06 -10.83 -2.67
CA PHE A 126 22.19 -10.79 -1.75
C PHE A 126 21.81 -11.08 -0.28
N LYS A 127 20.54 -11.39 0.03
CA LYS A 127 20.02 -11.62 1.39
C LYS A 127 20.29 -10.46 2.39
N VAL A 128 20.61 -9.28 1.89
CA VAL A 128 20.86 -8.06 2.69
C VAL A 128 19.58 -7.57 3.36
N ARG A 129 18.45 -7.94 2.80
CA ARG A 129 17.12 -7.48 3.21
C ARG A 129 16.79 -7.81 4.66
N GLU A 130 17.15 -9.00 5.15
CA GLU A 130 16.92 -9.41 6.55
C GLU A 130 17.71 -8.51 7.52
N ALA A 131 18.95 -8.16 7.18
CA ALA A 131 19.78 -7.28 7.99
C ALA A 131 19.26 -5.84 8.05
N VAL A 132 18.67 -5.34 6.97
CA VAL A 132 18.06 -3.99 6.95
C VAL A 132 16.78 -3.97 7.80
N VAL A 133 15.96 -5.04 7.77
CA VAL A 133 14.78 -5.15 8.65
C VAL A 133 15.17 -5.05 10.10
N ASP A 134 16.16 -5.85 10.52
CA ASP A 134 16.54 -5.92 11.92
C ASP A 134 17.19 -4.64 12.42
N ALA A 135 17.75 -3.85 11.50
CA ALA A 135 18.41 -2.59 11.81
C ALA A 135 17.47 -1.43 12.19
N ILE A 136 16.17 -1.52 11.86
CA ILE A 136 15.21 -0.44 12.13
C ILE A 136 14.40 -0.76 13.38
N PRO A 137 14.27 0.19 14.32
CA PRO A 137 13.52 0.02 15.56
C PRO A 137 12.07 -0.36 15.33
N ILE A 138 11.57 -1.31 16.11
CA ILE A 138 10.21 -1.86 15.96
C ILE A 138 9.13 -0.79 16.13
N ASN A 139 9.31 0.16 17.05
CA ASN A 139 8.37 1.27 17.28
C ASN A 139 8.23 2.16 16.03
N LEU A 140 9.34 2.43 15.32
CA LEU A 140 9.28 3.21 14.07
C LEU A 140 8.53 2.44 12.97
N LYS A 141 8.70 1.12 12.89
CA LYS A 141 7.96 0.28 11.91
C LYS A 141 6.45 0.40 12.13
N TYR A 142 6.00 0.26 13.38
CA TYR A 142 4.59 0.43 13.73
C TYR A 142 4.10 1.86 13.49
N ALA A 143 4.93 2.86 13.78
CA ALA A 143 4.60 4.26 13.55
C ALA A 143 4.43 4.58 12.06
N VAL A 144 5.29 4.04 11.19
CA VAL A 144 5.17 4.21 9.73
C VAL A 144 3.85 3.59 9.24
N THR A 145 3.53 2.36 9.63
CA THR A 145 2.27 1.72 9.26
C THR A 145 1.06 2.52 9.75
N ALA A 146 1.08 2.99 11.00
CA ALA A 146 -0.01 3.79 11.56
C ALA A 146 -0.15 5.16 10.86
N GLY A 147 0.97 5.82 10.56
CA GLY A 147 1.01 7.11 9.86
C GLY A 147 0.48 7.02 8.43
N ILE A 148 0.88 5.98 7.70
CA ILE A 148 0.33 5.68 6.36
C ILE A 148 -1.16 5.43 6.46
N GLY A 149 -1.62 4.67 7.46
CA GLY A 149 -3.04 4.41 7.68
C GLY A 149 -3.83 5.70 7.91
N LEU A 150 -3.34 6.59 8.76
CA LEU A 150 -3.98 7.88 9.02
C LEU A 150 -3.97 8.79 7.77
N PHE A 151 -2.90 8.76 6.98
CA PHE A 151 -2.80 9.48 5.72
C PHE A 151 -3.81 8.97 4.67
N ILE A 152 -3.97 7.65 4.51
CA ILE A 152 -4.97 7.05 3.61
C ILE A 152 -6.39 7.41 4.08
N ALA A 153 -6.67 7.35 5.39
CA ALA A 153 -7.96 7.78 5.93
C ALA A 153 -8.24 9.26 5.63
N PHE A 154 -7.23 10.12 5.75
CA PHE A 154 -7.35 11.55 5.44
C PHE A 154 -7.71 11.78 3.97
N ILE A 155 -7.08 11.05 3.03
CA ILE A 155 -7.44 11.06 1.61
C ILE A 155 -8.90 10.60 1.43
N GLY A 156 -9.31 9.55 2.14
CA GLY A 156 -10.70 9.07 2.13
C GLY A 156 -11.68 10.12 2.64
N PHE A 157 -11.40 10.81 3.74
CA PHE A 157 -12.22 11.91 4.26
C PHE A 157 -12.32 13.09 3.28
N ASN A 158 -11.22 13.42 2.60
CA ASN A 158 -11.21 14.43 1.55
C ASN A 158 -12.06 13.99 0.34
N GLY A 159 -11.87 12.75 -0.14
CA GLY A 159 -12.66 12.14 -1.21
C GLY A 159 -14.16 12.07 -0.90
N ALA A 160 -14.53 11.86 0.36
CA ALA A 160 -15.90 11.90 0.85
C ALA A 160 -16.47 13.33 0.99
N GLY A 161 -15.63 14.36 0.94
CA GLY A 161 -16.03 15.75 1.22
C GLY A 161 -16.28 16.04 2.71
N VAL A 162 -15.80 15.15 3.62
CA VAL A 162 -15.86 15.38 5.08
C VAL A 162 -14.81 16.40 5.49
N VAL A 163 -13.59 16.27 4.96
CA VAL A 163 -12.49 17.22 5.16
C VAL A 163 -12.27 17.98 3.86
N ILE A 164 -12.27 19.29 3.94
CA ILE A 164 -12.00 20.19 2.82
C ILE A 164 -10.90 21.18 3.18
N GLY A 165 -10.22 21.71 2.16
CA GLY A 165 -9.25 22.79 2.35
C GLY A 165 -9.94 24.07 2.84
N ASN A 166 -9.31 24.78 3.77
CA ASN A 166 -9.74 26.08 4.27
C ASN A 166 -8.52 27.01 4.34
N PRO A 167 -8.55 28.19 3.71
CA PRO A 167 -7.42 29.11 3.69
C PRO A 167 -6.96 29.58 5.09
N ASP A 168 -7.90 29.71 6.04
CA ASP A 168 -7.62 30.26 7.37
C ASP A 168 -7.16 29.20 8.36
N THR A 169 -7.70 27.98 8.27
CA THR A 169 -7.45 26.89 9.22
C THR A 169 -6.76 25.67 8.59
N MET A 170 -6.36 25.76 7.31
CA MET A 170 -5.83 24.70 6.45
C MET A 170 -6.87 23.64 6.10
N VAL A 171 -7.61 23.13 7.08
CA VAL A 171 -8.68 22.15 6.90
C VAL A 171 -9.94 22.56 7.68
N ALA A 172 -11.09 22.20 7.14
CA ALA A 172 -12.39 22.39 7.78
C ALA A 172 -13.33 21.23 7.46
N MET A 173 -14.42 21.11 8.19
CA MET A 173 -15.50 20.18 7.86
C MET A 173 -16.26 20.70 6.64
N GLY A 174 -16.45 19.85 5.64
CA GLY A 174 -17.28 20.17 4.47
C GLY A 174 -18.76 20.28 4.79
N GLN A 175 -19.52 20.88 3.89
CA GLN A 175 -20.98 20.93 4.02
C GLN A 175 -21.58 19.54 3.84
N VAL A 176 -22.57 19.21 4.68
CA VAL A 176 -23.31 17.95 4.56
C VAL A 176 -24.10 17.96 3.26
N GLY A 177 -23.74 17.07 2.36
CA GLY A 177 -24.35 16.93 1.04
C GLY A 177 -24.37 15.48 0.57
N PRO A 178 -24.91 15.22 -0.64
CA PRO A 178 -25.07 13.86 -1.16
C PRO A 178 -23.75 13.07 -1.18
N LYS A 179 -22.64 13.70 -1.56
CA LYS A 179 -21.30 13.09 -1.59
C LYS A 179 -20.88 12.53 -0.22
N MET A 180 -21.03 13.34 0.82
CA MET A 180 -20.71 12.95 2.20
C MET A 180 -21.64 11.85 2.70
N LEU A 181 -22.97 12.00 2.46
CA LEU A 181 -23.95 11.01 2.92
C LEU A 181 -23.74 9.65 2.27
N ILE A 182 -23.47 9.59 0.96
CA ILE A 182 -23.15 8.35 0.25
C ILE A 182 -21.93 7.67 0.88
N ALA A 183 -20.86 8.42 1.13
CA ALA A 183 -19.66 7.90 1.73
C ALA A 183 -19.90 7.38 3.17
N MET A 184 -20.66 8.12 3.99
CA MET A 184 -20.96 7.71 5.36
C MET A 184 -21.83 6.45 5.41
N VAL A 185 -22.82 6.32 4.51
CA VAL A 185 -23.63 5.09 4.39
C VAL A 185 -22.75 3.92 3.99
N GLY A 186 -21.84 4.09 3.01
CA GLY A 186 -20.87 3.07 2.61
C GLY A 186 -19.98 2.61 3.76
N LEU A 187 -19.47 3.57 4.55
CA LEU A 187 -18.64 3.25 5.73
C LEU A 187 -19.42 2.47 6.78
N CYS A 188 -20.66 2.86 7.09
CA CYS A 188 -21.52 2.14 8.01
C CYS A 188 -21.74 0.69 7.54
N ILE A 189 -21.99 0.49 6.24
CA ILE A 189 -22.17 -0.85 5.66
C ILE A 189 -20.90 -1.69 5.82
N ILE A 190 -19.73 -1.15 5.47
CA ILE A 190 -18.45 -1.85 5.65
C ILE A 190 -18.27 -2.28 7.09
N VAL A 191 -18.41 -1.35 8.05
CA VAL A 191 -18.20 -1.64 9.49
C VAL A 191 -19.18 -2.69 10.02
N ILE A 192 -20.47 -2.62 9.63
CA ILE A 192 -21.48 -3.60 10.06
C ILE A 192 -21.19 -4.98 9.47
N LEU A 193 -20.85 -5.06 8.17
CA LEU A 193 -20.52 -6.33 7.52
C LEU A 193 -19.26 -6.96 8.07
N GLU A 194 -18.22 -6.15 8.34
CA GLU A 194 -16.99 -6.62 9.01
C GLU A 194 -17.27 -7.16 10.41
N LYS A 195 -18.07 -6.45 11.20
CA LYS A 195 -18.49 -6.94 12.52
C LYS A 195 -19.21 -8.29 12.44
N LYS A 196 -19.97 -8.51 11.35
CA LYS A 196 -20.64 -9.78 11.06
C LYS A 196 -19.73 -10.79 10.37
N LYS A 197 -18.45 -10.47 10.13
CA LYS A 197 -17.48 -11.31 9.43
C LYS A 197 -17.93 -11.70 8.02
N VAL A 198 -18.63 -10.81 7.33
CA VAL A 198 -19.03 -10.99 5.93
C VAL A 198 -17.82 -10.74 5.05
N LYS A 199 -17.46 -11.71 4.21
CA LYS A 199 -16.32 -11.63 3.30
C LYS A 199 -16.60 -10.65 2.17
N GLY A 200 -15.57 -9.84 1.79
CA GLY A 200 -15.72 -8.82 0.77
C GLY A 200 -16.54 -7.61 1.20
N SER A 201 -16.68 -7.35 2.49
CA SER A 201 -17.39 -6.21 3.07
C SER A 201 -17.03 -4.87 2.43
N MET A 202 -15.74 -4.63 2.14
CA MET A 202 -15.26 -3.41 1.47
C MET A 202 -15.81 -3.30 0.06
N LEU A 203 -15.76 -4.39 -0.71
CA LEU A 203 -16.34 -4.42 -2.06
C LEU A 203 -17.85 -4.16 -2.03
N VAL A 204 -18.58 -4.78 -1.11
CA VAL A 204 -20.02 -4.55 -0.94
C VAL A 204 -20.31 -3.11 -0.60
N GLY A 205 -19.54 -2.51 0.32
CA GLY A 205 -19.69 -1.10 0.67
C GLY A 205 -19.47 -0.17 -0.53
N ILE A 206 -18.43 -0.41 -1.33
CA ILE A 206 -18.18 0.36 -2.57
C ILE A 206 -19.32 0.17 -3.57
N VAL A 207 -19.79 -1.06 -3.79
CA VAL A 207 -20.88 -1.33 -4.73
C VAL A 207 -22.15 -0.59 -4.31
N VAL A 208 -22.55 -0.68 -3.04
CA VAL A 208 -23.73 0.02 -2.55
C VAL A 208 -23.58 1.54 -2.66
N SER A 209 -22.43 2.09 -2.27
CA SER A 209 -22.14 3.52 -2.42
C SER A 209 -22.19 3.98 -3.87
N THR A 210 -21.65 3.13 -4.78
CA THR A 210 -21.68 3.41 -6.23
C THR A 210 -23.10 3.42 -6.76
N LEU A 211 -23.92 2.44 -6.38
CA LEU A 211 -25.34 2.38 -6.79
C LEU A 211 -26.13 3.57 -6.27
N LEU A 212 -25.88 4.02 -5.04
CA LEU A 212 -26.48 5.24 -4.49
C LEU A 212 -26.02 6.48 -5.26
N ALA A 213 -24.74 6.58 -5.61
CA ALA A 213 -24.20 7.68 -6.39
C ALA A 213 -24.79 7.71 -7.81
N TRP A 214 -24.89 6.57 -8.49
CA TRP A 214 -25.52 6.46 -9.81
C TRP A 214 -27.02 6.74 -9.75
N GLY A 215 -27.72 6.26 -8.70
CA GLY A 215 -29.14 6.61 -8.46
C GLY A 215 -29.34 8.12 -8.32
N TYR A 216 -28.44 8.80 -7.59
CA TYR A 216 -28.45 10.25 -7.50
C TYR A 216 -28.17 10.92 -8.85
N ALA A 217 -27.24 10.40 -9.65
CA ALA A 217 -26.91 10.93 -10.98
C ALA A 217 -28.08 10.80 -11.98
N LEU A 218 -28.92 9.79 -11.86
CA LEU A 218 -30.13 9.63 -12.68
C LEU A 218 -31.21 10.70 -12.36
N ILE A 219 -31.23 11.19 -11.12
CA ILE A 219 -32.19 12.19 -10.67
C ILE A 219 -31.68 13.62 -10.93
N ASN A 220 -30.37 13.86 -10.67
CA ASN A 220 -29.74 15.20 -10.74
C ASN A 220 -28.43 15.13 -11.52
N THR A 221 -28.49 14.99 -12.83
CA THR A 221 -27.31 14.76 -13.68
C THR A 221 -26.28 15.91 -13.60
N GLU A 222 -26.70 17.18 -13.59
CA GLU A 222 -25.78 18.33 -13.53
C GLU A 222 -25.05 18.40 -12.17
N ALA A 223 -25.78 18.24 -11.07
CA ALA A 223 -25.20 18.25 -9.74
C ALA A 223 -24.28 17.03 -9.52
N ALA A 224 -24.63 15.88 -10.05
CA ALA A 224 -23.80 14.67 -9.99
C ALA A 224 -22.48 14.86 -10.78
N ALA A 225 -22.56 15.43 -11.99
CA ALA A 225 -21.37 15.72 -12.81
C ALA A 225 -20.41 16.68 -12.11
N SER A 226 -20.92 17.73 -11.43
CA SER A 226 -20.08 18.65 -10.64
C SER A 226 -19.38 17.97 -9.45
N MET A 227 -19.90 16.85 -8.99
CA MET A 227 -19.31 16.02 -7.93
C MET A 227 -18.38 14.91 -8.45
N GLY A 228 -18.19 14.81 -9.77
CA GLY A 228 -17.40 13.74 -10.41
C GLY A 228 -18.12 12.40 -10.44
N ILE A 229 -19.45 12.37 -10.42
CA ILE A 229 -20.27 11.16 -10.47
C ILE A 229 -20.79 10.99 -11.90
N TYR A 230 -20.34 9.93 -12.56
CA TYR A 230 -20.74 9.61 -13.93
C TYR A 230 -21.28 8.18 -14.01
N LEU A 231 -22.21 7.92 -14.93
CA LEU A 231 -22.70 6.58 -15.22
C LEU A 231 -21.69 5.83 -16.09
N PRO A 232 -21.61 4.48 -15.99
CA PRO A 232 -20.69 3.70 -16.79
C PRO A 232 -21.07 3.74 -18.29
N ASN A 233 -20.05 3.88 -19.13
CA ASN A 233 -20.24 3.83 -20.58
C ASN A 233 -20.02 2.39 -21.08
N GLY A 234 -20.98 1.53 -20.76
CA GLY A 234 -20.94 0.10 -21.10
C GLY A 234 -20.54 -0.81 -19.92
N ILE A 235 -20.53 -2.12 -20.17
CA ILE A 235 -20.22 -3.15 -19.17
C ILE A 235 -18.87 -3.78 -19.47
N PHE A 236 -18.62 -4.11 -20.73
CA PHE A 236 -17.45 -4.83 -21.21
C PHE A 236 -16.60 -3.94 -22.11
N LYS A 237 -15.34 -3.74 -21.74
CA LYS A 237 -14.34 -3.10 -22.57
C LYS A 237 -12.95 -3.45 -22.09
N PHE A 238 -12.06 -3.84 -22.99
CA PHE A 238 -10.64 -3.92 -22.73
C PHE A 238 -10.01 -2.55 -23.01
N GLU A 239 -9.42 -1.93 -21.99
CA GLU A 239 -8.73 -0.67 -22.15
C GLU A 239 -7.24 -0.91 -22.40
N SER A 240 -6.71 -0.25 -23.45
CA SER A 240 -5.29 -0.37 -23.78
C SER A 240 -4.40 0.28 -22.73
N ILE A 241 -3.33 -0.39 -22.34
CA ILE A 241 -2.28 0.16 -21.47
C ILE A 241 -1.27 1.03 -22.20
N ALA A 242 -1.32 1.08 -23.54
CA ALA A 242 -0.35 1.79 -24.37
C ALA A 242 -0.09 3.26 -23.94
N PRO A 243 -1.07 4.02 -23.42
CA PRO A 243 -0.85 5.38 -22.95
C PRO A 243 0.11 5.47 -21.75
N ILE A 244 0.21 4.41 -20.93
CA ILE A 244 0.96 4.41 -19.67
C ILE A 244 2.09 3.38 -19.63
N ALA A 245 2.01 2.31 -20.42
CA ALA A 245 3.01 1.25 -20.42
C ALA A 245 4.34 1.72 -21.02
N GLY A 246 5.44 1.34 -20.35
CA GLY A 246 6.80 1.67 -20.79
C GLY A 246 7.16 3.15 -20.71
N LYS A 247 6.35 3.98 -20.04
CA LYS A 247 6.58 5.42 -19.89
C LYS A 247 7.61 5.75 -18.81
N VAL A 248 8.71 5.00 -18.79
CA VAL A 248 9.86 5.26 -17.92
C VAL A 248 10.63 6.45 -18.46
N ASN A 249 10.84 7.50 -17.65
CA ASN A 249 11.47 8.75 -18.05
C ASN A 249 12.63 9.13 -17.13
N PHE A 250 13.85 9.00 -17.61
CA PHE A 250 15.07 9.38 -16.90
C PHE A 250 15.51 10.84 -17.17
N SER A 251 14.79 11.61 -18.00
CA SER A 251 15.15 12.99 -18.34
C SER A 251 15.16 13.93 -17.13
N TYR A 252 14.52 13.56 -16.04
CA TYR A 252 14.54 14.31 -14.78
C TYR A 252 15.94 14.34 -14.13
N LEU A 253 16.81 13.39 -14.44
CA LEU A 253 18.14 13.24 -13.84
C LEU A 253 19.20 14.19 -14.47
N THR A 254 18.82 15.40 -14.85
CA THR A 254 19.69 16.35 -15.58
C THR A 254 20.49 17.27 -14.69
N SER A 255 20.13 17.43 -13.42
CA SER A 255 20.84 18.27 -12.46
C SER A 255 21.11 17.52 -11.15
N PRO A 256 22.16 17.89 -10.38
CA PRO A 256 22.45 17.26 -9.08
C PRO A 256 21.28 17.32 -8.11
N GLN A 257 20.50 18.39 -8.10
CA GLN A 257 19.33 18.55 -7.26
C GLN A 257 18.21 17.57 -7.65
N HIS A 258 17.94 17.41 -8.94
CA HIS A 258 16.95 16.45 -9.44
C HIS A 258 17.38 15.02 -9.16
N VAL A 259 18.65 14.68 -9.33
CA VAL A 259 19.20 13.36 -9.00
C VAL A 259 19.00 13.07 -7.52
N PHE A 260 19.30 14.04 -6.65
CA PHE A 260 19.14 13.84 -5.21
C PHE A 260 17.66 13.67 -4.81
N ASN A 261 16.76 14.49 -5.34
CA ASN A 261 15.32 14.33 -5.13
C ASN A 261 14.83 12.95 -5.58
N PHE A 262 15.30 12.51 -6.77
CA PHE A 262 14.95 11.19 -7.30
C PHE A 262 15.43 10.06 -6.39
N ILE A 263 16.68 10.10 -5.92
CA ILE A 263 17.23 9.13 -4.98
C ILE A 263 16.37 9.08 -3.70
N THR A 264 15.96 10.25 -3.19
CA THR A 264 15.12 10.32 -1.99
C THR A 264 13.74 9.71 -2.22
N ILE A 265 13.14 9.93 -3.39
CA ILE A 265 11.84 9.33 -3.77
C ILE A 265 11.97 7.80 -3.87
N VAL A 266 12.97 7.31 -4.61
CA VAL A 266 13.26 5.88 -4.74
C VAL A 266 13.47 5.24 -3.38
N PHE A 267 14.24 5.90 -2.53
CA PHE A 267 14.52 5.42 -1.18
C PHE A 267 13.25 5.37 -0.31
N THR A 268 12.37 6.37 -0.43
CA THR A 268 11.11 6.42 0.31
C THR A 268 10.18 5.28 -0.16
N PHE A 269 10.06 5.04 -1.46
CA PHE A 269 9.33 3.89 -2.00
C PHE A 269 9.88 2.59 -1.46
N LEU A 270 11.20 2.38 -1.59
CA LEU A 270 11.90 1.19 -1.12
C LEU A 270 11.65 0.93 0.38
N PHE A 271 11.70 1.96 1.19
CA PHE A 271 11.52 1.86 2.63
C PHE A 271 10.07 1.50 2.98
N VAL A 272 9.11 2.22 2.40
CA VAL A 272 7.68 2.00 2.68
C VAL A 272 7.23 0.63 2.21
N ASP A 273 7.56 0.26 0.95
CA ASP A 273 7.20 -1.04 0.37
C ASP A 273 7.79 -2.21 1.17
N PHE A 274 9.04 -2.05 1.57
CA PHE A 274 9.71 -3.05 2.36
C PHE A 274 8.99 -3.37 3.69
N PHE A 275 8.56 -2.34 4.44
CA PHE A 275 7.86 -2.55 5.71
C PHE A 275 6.44 -3.05 5.51
N ASP A 276 5.76 -2.55 4.50
CA ASP A 276 4.41 -2.99 4.17
C ASP A 276 4.41 -4.49 3.83
N THR A 277 5.29 -4.91 2.92
CA THR A 277 5.39 -6.32 2.50
C THR A 277 5.80 -7.25 3.64
N VAL A 278 6.85 -6.91 4.42
CA VAL A 278 7.30 -7.76 5.53
C VAL A 278 6.23 -7.86 6.62
N GLY A 279 5.62 -6.72 6.99
CA GLY A 279 4.56 -6.68 7.99
C GLY A 279 3.35 -7.52 7.57
N THR A 280 2.94 -7.38 6.32
CA THR A 280 1.80 -8.12 5.75
C THR A 280 2.10 -9.62 5.62
N LEU A 281 3.28 -10.01 5.12
CA LEU A 281 3.68 -11.42 5.03
C LEU A 281 3.64 -12.12 6.39
N ILE A 282 4.22 -11.49 7.42
CA ILE A 282 4.22 -12.04 8.78
C ILE A 282 2.80 -12.08 9.33
N GLY A 283 2.02 -11.03 9.15
CA GLY A 283 0.64 -10.93 9.62
C GLY A 283 -0.25 -12.02 9.02
N VAL A 284 -0.21 -12.20 7.70
CA VAL A 284 -1.01 -13.22 6.99
C VAL A 284 -0.53 -14.63 7.33
N ALA A 285 0.79 -14.87 7.33
CA ALA A 285 1.35 -16.17 7.67
C ALA A 285 1.06 -16.58 9.12
N SER A 286 1.01 -15.61 10.04
CA SER A 286 0.62 -15.85 11.45
C SER A 286 -0.83 -16.32 11.56
N ARG A 287 -1.77 -15.64 10.87
CA ARG A 287 -3.18 -16.08 10.82
C ARG A 287 -3.35 -17.44 10.16
N ALA A 288 -2.47 -17.75 9.20
CA ALA A 288 -2.41 -19.05 8.54
C ALA A 288 -1.88 -20.19 9.42
N ASN A 289 -1.31 -19.90 10.59
CA ASN A 289 -0.48 -20.81 11.36
C ASN A 289 0.67 -21.40 10.51
N MET A 290 1.22 -20.61 9.56
CA MET A 290 2.28 -21.01 8.64
C MET A 290 3.68 -20.61 9.13
N LEU A 291 3.80 -19.87 10.24
CA LEU A 291 5.10 -19.50 10.78
C LEU A 291 5.89 -20.73 11.27
N ASP A 292 7.20 -20.73 11.00
CA ASP A 292 8.11 -21.75 11.53
C ASP A 292 8.28 -21.63 13.06
N LYS A 293 9.05 -22.57 13.67
CA LYS A 293 9.33 -22.55 15.13
C LYS A 293 10.08 -21.29 15.60
N LYS A 294 10.68 -20.53 14.68
CA LYS A 294 11.38 -19.28 14.94
C LYS A 294 10.53 -18.05 14.58
N GLY A 295 9.25 -18.24 14.28
CA GLY A 295 8.34 -17.14 13.89
C GLY A 295 8.58 -16.59 12.47
N ARG A 296 9.26 -17.31 11.58
CA ARG A 296 9.56 -16.86 10.22
C ARG A 296 8.58 -17.45 9.22
N VAL A 297 8.30 -16.67 8.16
CA VAL A 297 7.45 -17.10 7.03
C VAL A 297 8.22 -18.10 6.16
N PRO A 298 7.65 -19.27 5.85
CA PRO A 298 8.29 -20.19 4.92
C PRO A 298 8.42 -19.54 3.53
N ASN A 299 9.54 -19.79 2.85
CA ASN A 299 9.84 -19.18 1.54
C ASN A 299 9.76 -17.63 1.52
N ALA A 300 9.97 -16.95 2.67
CA ALA A 300 9.92 -15.48 2.74
C ALA A 300 10.79 -14.81 1.67
N GLY A 301 12.03 -15.27 1.46
CA GLY A 301 12.91 -14.74 0.43
C GLY A 301 12.32 -14.83 -0.99
N LYS A 302 11.58 -15.91 -1.31
CA LYS A 302 10.90 -16.05 -2.60
C LYS A 302 9.67 -15.14 -2.69
N ALA A 303 8.92 -14.99 -1.60
CA ALA A 303 7.79 -14.07 -1.56
C ALA A 303 8.24 -12.62 -1.78
N LEU A 304 9.32 -12.24 -1.12
CA LEU A 304 9.92 -10.91 -1.25
C LEU A 304 10.51 -10.66 -2.66
N MET A 305 11.09 -11.69 -3.28
CA MET A 305 11.52 -11.61 -4.69
C MET A 305 10.32 -11.47 -5.63
N THR A 306 9.21 -12.16 -5.35
CA THR A 306 7.96 -12.03 -6.11
C THR A 306 7.44 -10.60 -6.08
N ASP A 307 7.42 -10.00 -4.92
CA ASP A 307 7.03 -8.62 -4.67
C ASP A 307 7.88 -7.64 -5.50
N ALA A 308 9.20 -7.78 -5.44
CA ALA A 308 10.15 -6.97 -6.20
C ALA A 308 9.96 -7.10 -7.73
N ILE A 309 9.74 -8.31 -8.24
CA ILE A 309 9.49 -8.55 -9.67
C ILE A 309 8.12 -7.96 -10.06
N ALA A 310 7.10 -8.14 -9.23
CA ALA A 310 5.76 -7.62 -9.48
C ALA A 310 5.75 -6.09 -9.48
N THR A 311 6.48 -5.44 -8.57
CA THR A 311 6.68 -3.97 -8.54
C THR A 311 7.38 -3.48 -9.81
N THR A 312 8.49 -4.11 -10.20
CA THR A 312 9.21 -3.75 -11.43
C THR A 312 8.31 -3.88 -12.67
N ALA A 313 7.57 -5.00 -12.78
CA ALA A 313 6.63 -5.22 -13.86
C ALA A 313 5.47 -4.22 -13.81
N GLY A 314 4.92 -3.95 -12.62
CA GLY A 314 3.86 -2.97 -12.38
C GLY A 314 4.24 -1.56 -12.87
N ALA A 315 5.44 -1.11 -12.55
CA ALA A 315 5.96 0.18 -13.02
C ALA A 315 6.07 0.25 -14.54
N LEU A 316 6.54 -0.83 -15.19
CA LEU A 316 6.57 -0.92 -16.66
C LEU A 316 5.17 -0.96 -17.29
N LEU A 317 4.18 -1.52 -16.60
CA LEU A 317 2.78 -1.55 -17.06
C LEU A 317 2.06 -0.22 -16.81
N GLY A 318 2.61 0.67 -15.99
CA GLY A 318 2.04 1.97 -15.67
C GLY A 318 1.21 1.99 -14.39
N THR A 319 1.56 1.17 -13.39
CA THR A 319 1.01 1.26 -12.04
C THR A 319 2.12 1.43 -11.02
N SER A 320 1.77 1.80 -9.79
CA SER A 320 2.75 1.94 -8.70
C SER A 320 3.18 0.58 -8.15
N THR A 321 3.88 0.58 -7.04
CA THR A 321 4.41 -0.61 -6.35
C THR A 321 3.34 -1.66 -6.09
N VAL A 322 3.65 -2.93 -6.42
CA VAL A 322 2.79 -4.09 -6.24
C VAL A 322 3.26 -4.89 -5.03
N THR A 323 2.40 -5.07 -4.05
CA THR A 323 2.75 -5.67 -2.75
C THR A 323 1.77 -6.76 -2.32
N VAL A 324 2.13 -7.54 -1.30
CA VAL A 324 1.27 -8.58 -0.71
C VAL A 324 0.13 -7.94 0.07
N TYR A 325 -1.09 -8.43 -0.13
CA TYR A 325 -2.29 -7.91 0.51
C TYR A 325 -2.61 -8.63 1.82
N VAL A 326 -2.92 -7.86 2.86
CA VAL A 326 -3.36 -8.39 4.17
C VAL A 326 -4.69 -9.13 4.07
N GLU A 327 -5.54 -8.78 3.12
CA GLU A 327 -6.80 -9.44 2.80
C GLU A 327 -6.63 -10.89 2.35
N SER A 328 -5.43 -11.30 1.93
CA SER A 328 -5.08 -12.70 1.70
C SER A 328 -5.34 -13.58 2.92
N ALA A 329 -5.34 -13.00 4.12
CA ALA A 329 -5.69 -13.69 5.35
C ALA A 329 -7.08 -14.32 5.29
N THR A 330 -8.05 -13.71 4.61
CA THR A 330 -9.41 -14.22 4.49
C THR A 330 -9.48 -15.57 3.78
N GLY A 331 -8.74 -15.73 2.67
CA GLY A 331 -8.65 -17.00 1.96
C GLY A 331 -7.84 -18.05 2.74
N VAL A 332 -6.80 -17.60 3.44
CA VAL A 332 -6.02 -18.47 4.30
C VAL A 332 -6.86 -19.00 5.47
N GLU A 333 -7.73 -18.19 6.05
CA GLU A 333 -8.71 -18.60 7.08
C GLU A 333 -9.73 -19.61 6.52
N GLU A 334 -10.07 -19.55 5.21
CA GLU A 334 -10.86 -20.57 4.50
C GLU A 334 -10.11 -21.87 4.24
N GLY A 335 -8.84 -21.92 4.56
CA GLY A 335 -8.01 -23.11 4.41
C GLY A 335 -7.14 -23.14 3.16
N GLY A 336 -6.93 -22.02 2.47
CA GLY A 336 -5.91 -21.86 1.42
C GLY A 336 -4.52 -22.12 1.99
N ARG A 337 -3.74 -23.00 1.36
CA ARG A 337 -2.41 -23.41 1.83
C ARG A 337 -1.41 -23.64 0.71
N THR A 338 -1.86 -23.59 -0.54
CA THR A 338 -1.03 -23.87 -1.72
C THR A 338 -0.96 -22.68 -2.65
N GLY A 339 -0.04 -22.72 -3.61
CA GLY A 339 0.06 -21.69 -4.64
C GLY A 339 -1.20 -21.53 -5.51
N LEU A 340 -2.06 -22.56 -5.55
CA LEU A 340 -3.31 -22.52 -6.32
C LEU A 340 -4.26 -21.39 -5.84
N THR A 341 -4.27 -21.09 -4.54
CA THR A 341 -5.03 -19.95 -4.00
C THR A 341 -4.58 -18.64 -4.66
N ALA A 342 -3.27 -18.36 -4.73
CA ALA A 342 -2.75 -17.16 -5.40
C ALA A 342 -3.03 -17.17 -6.91
N ILE A 343 -2.86 -18.30 -7.58
CA ILE A 343 -3.18 -18.46 -9.00
C ILE A 343 -4.67 -18.16 -9.27
N THR A 344 -5.57 -18.61 -8.38
CA THR A 344 -7.00 -18.33 -8.49
C THR A 344 -7.29 -16.83 -8.36
N ILE A 345 -6.64 -16.15 -7.42
CA ILE A 345 -6.75 -14.68 -7.28
C ILE A 345 -6.33 -14.00 -8.59
N GLY A 346 -5.17 -14.36 -9.15
CA GLY A 346 -4.69 -13.82 -10.41
C GLY A 346 -5.65 -14.06 -11.57
N ALA A 347 -6.22 -15.29 -11.69
CA ALA A 347 -7.20 -15.61 -12.73
C ALA A 347 -8.47 -14.74 -12.62
N LEU A 348 -8.93 -14.45 -11.41
CA LEU A 348 -10.09 -13.57 -11.20
C LEU A 348 -9.77 -12.10 -11.51
N PHE A 349 -8.56 -11.60 -11.20
CA PHE A 349 -8.11 -10.28 -11.67
C PHE A 349 -8.05 -10.21 -13.20
N PHE A 350 -7.59 -11.27 -13.86
CA PHE A 350 -7.59 -11.34 -15.32
C PHE A 350 -9.00 -11.20 -15.90
N VAL A 351 -9.99 -11.86 -15.32
CA VAL A 351 -11.39 -11.73 -15.74
C VAL A 351 -11.92 -10.33 -15.44
N ALA A 352 -11.61 -9.78 -14.28
CA ALA A 352 -12.11 -8.47 -13.83
C ALA A 352 -11.67 -7.30 -14.73
N MET A 353 -10.51 -7.39 -15.39
CA MET A 353 -10.02 -6.31 -16.25
C MET A 353 -10.93 -5.98 -17.45
N PHE A 354 -11.75 -6.94 -17.90
CA PHE A 354 -12.70 -6.73 -18.99
C PHE A 354 -13.94 -5.92 -18.58
N PHE A 355 -14.14 -5.71 -17.28
CA PHE A 355 -15.22 -4.88 -16.74
C PHE A 355 -14.77 -3.43 -16.44
N SER A 356 -13.72 -2.95 -17.10
CA SER A 356 -13.12 -1.64 -16.93
C SER A 356 -14.14 -0.49 -16.89
N PRO A 357 -15.18 -0.39 -17.74
CA PRO A 357 -16.12 0.74 -17.70
C PRO A 357 -16.86 0.87 -16.37
N ILE A 358 -17.15 -0.26 -15.71
CA ILE A 358 -17.82 -0.27 -14.41
C ILE A 358 -16.87 0.30 -13.34
N PHE A 359 -15.62 -0.16 -13.32
CA PHE A 359 -14.65 0.28 -12.31
C PHE A 359 -14.24 1.74 -12.47
N VAL A 360 -14.11 2.22 -13.71
CA VAL A 360 -13.82 3.64 -14.00
C VAL A 360 -14.96 4.57 -13.57
N ALA A 361 -16.21 4.09 -13.64
CA ALA A 361 -17.38 4.88 -13.25
C ALA A 361 -17.63 4.90 -11.73
N VAL A 362 -16.83 4.19 -10.93
CA VAL A 362 -16.91 4.25 -9.45
C VAL A 362 -16.41 5.62 -8.97
N PRO A 363 -17.26 6.47 -8.38
CA PRO A 363 -16.84 7.82 -7.98
C PRO A 363 -16.01 7.81 -6.69
N ALA A 364 -15.21 8.85 -6.48
CA ALA A 364 -14.34 8.96 -5.30
C ALA A 364 -15.10 8.88 -3.96
N CYS A 365 -16.34 9.36 -3.89
CA CYS A 365 -17.16 9.23 -2.68
C CYS A 365 -17.58 7.77 -2.39
N ALA A 366 -17.57 6.88 -3.39
CA ALA A 366 -17.86 5.48 -3.20
C ALA A 366 -16.62 4.66 -2.83
N THR A 367 -15.42 5.08 -3.24
CA THR A 367 -14.16 4.47 -2.80
C THR A 367 -13.68 4.97 -1.44
N ALA A 368 -14.06 6.18 -1.05
CA ALA A 368 -13.69 6.82 0.22
C ALA A 368 -13.97 5.96 1.47
N PRO A 369 -15.12 5.27 1.62
CA PRO A 369 -15.38 4.38 2.75
C PRO A 369 -14.33 3.31 2.94
N ALA A 370 -13.87 2.69 1.85
CA ALA A 370 -12.83 1.67 1.90
C ALA A 370 -11.47 2.26 2.32
N LEU A 371 -11.09 3.43 1.79
CA LEU A 371 -9.87 4.14 2.21
C LEU A 371 -9.90 4.49 3.70
N ILE A 372 -11.02 5.01 4.20
CA ILE A 372 -11.19 5.32 5.62
C ILE A 372 -11.07 4.06 6.47
N TYR A 373 -11.70 2.96 6.06
CA TYR A 373 -11.69 1.72 6.82
C TYR A 373 -10.31 1.05 6.81
N VAL A 374 -9.63 0.99 5.67
CA VAL A 374 -8.25 0.49 5.59
C VAL A 374 -7.31 1.36 6.41
N GLY A 375 -7.44 2.67 6.31
CA GLY A 375 -6.69 3.60 7.15
C GLY A 375 -6.87 3.31 8.64
N TYR A 376 -8.11 3.03 9.09
CA TYR A 376 -8.40 2.59 10.45
C TYR A 376 -7.66 1.28 10.80
N LEU A 377 -7.71 0.27 9.92
CA LEU A 377 -7.02 -1.01 10.17
C LEU A 377 -5.50 -0.83 10.34
N MET A 378 -4.88 -0.02 9.49
CA MET A 378 -3.44 0.27 9.59
C MET A 378 -3.11 1.09 10.84
N LEU A 379 -3.96 2.06 11.21
CA LEU A 379 -3.80 2.87 12.42
C LEU A 379 -3.79 2.03 13.71
N THR A 380 -4.44 0.86 13.72
CA THR A 380 -4.40 -0.04 14.90
C THR A 380 -2.98 -0.49 15.27
N SER A 381 -1.99 -0.34 14.37
CA SER A 381 -0.58 -0.60 14.67
C SER A 381 -0.04 0.31 15.77
N VAL A 382 -0.66 1.46 16.04
CA VAL A 382 -0.31 2.36 17.15
C VAL A 382 -0.39 1.65 18.51
N LEU A 383 -1.28 0.67 18.68
CA LEU A 383 -1.44 -0.09 19.92
C LEU A 383 -0.24 -0.99 20.24
N LYS A 384 0.68 -1.20 19.28
CA LYS A 384 1.89 -2.00 19.45
C LYS A 384 3.13 -1.14 19.75
N ILE A 385 3.00 0.18 19.70
CA ILE A 385 4.08 1.12 20.00
C ILE A 385 4.25 1.21 21.51
N ASP A 386 5.48 1.04 21.97
CA ASP A 386 5.84 1.31 23.36
C ASP A 386 6.07 2.81 23.54
N PHE A 387 5.16 3.47 24.24
CA PHE A 387 5.25 4.90 24.58
C PHE A 387 5.96 5.17 25.92
N SER A 388 6.47 4.15 26.60
CA SER A 388 7.15 4.33 27.88
C SER A 388 8.49 5.04 27.75
N ASP A 389 9.20 4.82 26.62
CA ASP A 389 10.46 5.49 26.32
C ASP A 389 10.23 6.70 25.41
N ILE A 390 10.40 7.88 25.95
CA ILE A 390 10.14 9.15 25.26
C ILE A 390 11.02 9.36 24.01
N THR A 391 12.25 8.79 24.00
CA THR A 391 13.18 8.93 22.86
C THR A 391 12.77 8.07 21.66
N ASP A 392 11.89 7.09 21.86
CA ASP A 392 11.26 6.29 20.80
C ASP A 392 9.83 6.78 20.53
N ALA A 393 9.09 7.18 21.57
CA ALA A 393 7.70 7.59 21.49
C ALA A 393 7.50 8.90 20.72
N VAL A 394 8.35 9.90 20.98
CA VAL A 394 8.25 11.21 20.28
C VAL A 394 8.51 11.07 18.77
N PRO A 395 9.57 10.38 18.30
CA PRO A 395 9.74 10.10 16.88
C PRO A 395 8.56 9.35 16.25
N ALA A 396 8.02 8.34 16.93
CA ALA A 396 6.85 7.59 16.47
C ALA A 396 5.62 8.52 16.32
N PHE A 397 5.37 9.37 17.30
CA PHE A 397 4.31 10.38 17.24
C PHE A 397 4.50 11.33 16.05
N LEU A 398 5.72 11.85 15.84
CA LEU A 398 6.01 12.75 14.72
C LEU A 398 5.74 12.09 13.36
N ILE A 399 6.12 10.82 13.18
CA ILE A 399 5.80 10.07 11.96
C ILE A 399 4.28 10.02 11.74
N ILE A 400 3.52 9.59 12.75
CA ILE A 400 2.08 9.39 12.65
C ILE A 400 1.35 10.71 12.38
N ALA A 401 1.71 11.77 13.08
CA ALA A 401 1.04 13.05 12.98
C ALA A 401 1.39 13.81 11.69
N LEU A 402 2.67 13.80 11.30
CA LEU A 402 3.11 14.65 10.20
C LEU A 402 2.72 14.09 8.83
N MET A 403 2.62 12.78 8.64
CA MET A 403 2.21 12.22 7.34
C MET A 403 0.90 12.81 6.81
N PRO A 404 -0.22 12.81 7.55
CA PRO A 404 -1.44 13.45 7.09
C PRO A 404 -1.36 15.00 7.10
N LEU A 405 -0.68 15.61 8.06
CA LEU A 405 -0.63 17.06 8.21
C LEU A 405 0.21 17.74 7.12
N THR A 406 1.29 17.10 6.66
CA THR A 406 2.10 17.59 5.53
C THR A 406 1.61 17.08 4.17
N TYR A 407 0.59 16.23 4.18
CA TYR A 407 0.13 15.50 2.98
C TYR A 407 1.25 14.70 2.30
N SER A 408 2.23 14.23 3.08
CA SER A 408 3.45 13.56 2.59
C SER A 408 3.95 12.48 3.54
N ILE A 409 3.95 11.23 3.06
CA ILE A 409 4.56 10.11 3.76
C ILE A 409 6.08 10.35 3.94
N GLY A 410 6.73 10.86 2.89
CA GLY A 410 8.17 11.08 2.88
C GLY A 410 8.64 12.14 3.88
N ASP A 411 7.84 13.19 4.11
CA ASP A 411 8.23 14.25 5.06
C ASP A 411 7.98 13.82 6.51
N GLY A 412 6.86 13.15 6.78
CA GLY A 412 6.63 12.55 8.08
C GLY A 412 7.72 11.55 8.47
N LEU A 413 8.13 10.69 7.53
CA LEU A 413 9.23 9.75 7.71
C LEU A 413 10.57 10.47 7.94
N THR A 414 10.86 11.50 7.12
CA THR A 414 12.10 12.29 7.24
C THR A 414 12.25 12.88 8.63
N ILE A 415 11.23 13.59 9.11
CA ILE A 415 11.28 14.26 10.42
C ILE A 415 11.33 13.24 11.55
N GLY A 416 10.55 12.17 11.48
CA GLY A 416 10.53 11.14 12.52
C GLY A 416 11.85 10.38 12.66
N VAL A 417 12.47 9.99 11.53
CA VAL A 417 13.78 9.32 11.56
C VAL A 417 14.88 10.26 12.09
N LEU A 418 14.89 11.52 11.66
CA LEU A 418 15.83 12.51 12.19
C LEU A 418 15.64 12.73 13.70
N ALA A 419 14.39 12.88 14.15
CA ALA A 419 14.09 13.00 15.57
C ALA A 419 14.58 11.79 16.36
N TYR A 420 14.36 10.56 15.84
CA TYR A 420 14.84 9.34 16.48
C TYR A 420 16.37 9.33 16.64
N VAL A 421 17.10 9.60 15.58
CA VAL A 421 18.57 9.56 15.61
C VAL A 421 19.12 10.67 16.53
N ILE A 422 18.61 11.89 16.40
CA ILE A 422 19.06 13.04 17.21
C ILE A 422 18.78 12.80 18.70
N LEU A 423 17.55 12.41 19.07
CA LEU A 423 17.17 12.18 20.46
C LEU A 423 17.99 11.06 21.10
N ASN A 424 18.23 9.95 20.38
CA ASN A 424 19.01 8.84 20.91
C ASN A 424 20.52 9.16 20.98
N ILE A 425 21.07 9.97 20.06
CA ILE A 425 22.44 10.48 20.19
C ILE A 425 22.55 11.37 21.45
N LEU A 426 21.63 12.32 21.63
CA LEU A 426 21.61 13.19 22.81
C LEU A 426 21.46 12.38 24.10
N HIS A 427 20.52 11.43 24.12
CA HIS A 427 20.35 10.51 25.25
C HIS A 427 21.67 9.80 25.59
N ASN A 428 22.37 9.25 24.60
CA ASN A 428 23.63 8.55 24.79
C ASN A 428 24.77 9.46 25.30
N ILE A 429 24.77 10.75 24.92
CA ILE A 429 25.74 11.74 25.39
C ILE A 429 25.51 12.05 26.88
N PHE A 430 24.24 12.26 27.27
CA PHE A 430 23.89 12.61 28.66
C PHE A 430 23.85 11.41 29.62
N THR A 431 23.77 10.19 29.11
CA THR A 431 23.71 8.95 29.89
C THR A 431 25.12 8.50 30.29
N LYS A 432 25.43 8.55 31.61
CA LYS A 432 26.73 8.14 32.14
C LYS A 432 26.93 6.62 32.18
N ASN A 433 25.86 5.87 32.40
CA ASN A 433 25.90 4.41 32.51
C ASN A 433 25.86 3.75 31.11
N LYS A 434 26.90 2.97 30.80
CA LYS A 434 26.98 2.26 29.50
C LYS A 434 25.82 1.29 29.23
N LYS A 435 25.21 0.75 30.28
CA LYS A 435 24.09 -0.21 30.14
C LYS A 435 22.77 0.43 29.68
N ASP A 436 22.63 1.75 29.94
CA ASP A 436 21.41 2.47 29.57
C ASP A 436 21.53 3.21 28.22
N LYS A 437 22.70 3.08 27.56
CA LYS A 437 22.91 3.62 26.21
C LYS A 437 22.20 2.78 25.17
N LYS A 438 21.53 3.45 24.23
CA LYS A 438 20.84 2.81 23.12
C LYS A 438 21.78 2.55 21.95
N GLU A 439 21.67 1.38 21.37
CA GLU A 439 22.39 1.04 20.14
C GLU A 439 21.68 1.68 18.93
N LEU A 440 22.39 2.53 18.22
CA LEU A 440 21.95 3.09 16.95
C LEU A 440 22.52 2.24 15.81
N SER A 441 21.65 1.65 15.02
CA SER A 441 22.10 0.89 13.87
C SER A 441 22.75 1.81 12.82
N MET A 442 23.76 1.29 12.11
CA MET A 442 24.43 2.03 11.03
C MET A 442 23.42 2.45 9.94
N VAL A 443 22.40 1.63 9.69
CA VAL A 443 21.33 1.94 8.73
C VAL A 443 20.58 3.20 9.13
N MET A 444 20.19 3.35 10.41
CA MET A 444 19.50 4.55 10.90
C MET A 444 20.36 5.82 10.78
N ILE A 445 21.66 5.70 11.02
CA ILE A 445 22.59 6.82 10.87
C ILE A 445 22.72 7.25 9.40
N VAL A 446 22.87 6.29 8.48
CA VAL A 446 22.96 6.57 7.04
C VAL A 446 21.65 7.22 6.55
N LEU A 447 20.50 6.73 7.01
CA LEU A 447 19.20 7.31 6.71
C LEU A 447 19.09 8.77 7.18
N ALA A 448 19.50 9.02 8.42
CA ALA A 448 19.50 10.37 8.97
C ALA A 448 20.39 11.31 8.16
N ILE A 449 21.57 10.86 7.73
CA ILE A 449 22.46 11.67 6.87
C ILE A 449 21.78 11.99 5.54
N ILE A 450 21.17 11.01 4.87
CA ILE A 450 20.43 11.22 3.62
C ILE A 450 19.30 12.24 3.81
N PHE A 451 18.55 12.13 4.90
CA PHE A 451 17.44 13.05 5.19
C PHE A 451 17.91 14.45 5.59
N VAL A 452 19.04 14.59 6.30
CA VAL A 452 19.65 15.90 6.53
C VAL A 452 20.05 16.57 5.22
N ILE A 453 20.71 15.83 4.32
CA ILE A 453 21.07 16.33 2.99
C ILE A 453 19.81 16.77 2.23
N LYS A 454 18.72 15.96 2.27
CA LYS A 454 17.42 16.32 1.64
C LYS A 454 16.91 17.68 2.14
N LEU A 455 16.94 17.92 3.43
CA LEU A 455 16.44 19.17 4.02
C LEU A 455 17.38 20.36 3.76
N CYS A 456 18.69 20.14 3.72
CA CYS A 456 19.67 21.19 3.52
C CYS A 456 19.86 21.58 2.03
N LEU A 457 19.56 20.68 1.10
CA LEU A 457 19.79 20.92 -0.33
C LEU A 457 19.09 22.18 -0.90
N PRO A 458 17.79 22.43 -0.58
CA PRO A 458 17.12 23.67 -1.00
C PRO A 458 17.76 24.93 -0.42
N LEU A 459 18.23 24.88 0.83
CA LEU A 459 18.92 25.98 1.49
C LEU A 459 20.28 26.28 0.82
N ILE A 460 21.02 25.21 0.50
CA ILE A 460 22.32 25.32 -0.17
C ILE A 460 22.15 25.91 -1.59
N THR A 461 21.14 25.48 -2.33
CA THR A 461 20.85 26.03 -3.68
C THR A 461 20.42 27.48 -3.63
N GLN A 462 19.67 27.93 -2.62
CA GLN A 462 19.32 29.34 -2.41
C GLN A 462 20.53 30.21 -2.00
N MET A 463 21.56 29.62 -1.37
CA MET A 463 22.75 30.35 -0.98
C MET A 463 23.82 30.46 -2.09
N ILE A 464 23.77 29.58 -3.09
CA ILE A 464 24.77 29.51 -4.18
C ILE A 464 24.25 30.16 -5.48
N GLY A 465 22.93 30.32 -5.65
CA GLY A 465 22.28 30.98 -6.79
C GLY A 465 21.81 32.36 -6.46
#